data_d561192c01d55b48bb9130db6d24d009
#
_entry.id   d561192c01d55b48bb9130db6d24d009
#
_cell.length_a   1.000
_cell.length_b   1.000
_cell.length_c   1.000
_cell.angle_alpha   90.00
_cell.angle_beta   90.00
_cell.angle_gamma   90.00
#
_symmetry.space_group_name_H-M   'P 1'
#
loop_
_entity.id
_entity.type
_entity.pdbx_description
1 polymer ?
#
loop_
_entity_poly.entity_id
_entity_poly.type
_entity_poly.pdbx_seq_one_letter_code
_entity_poly.pdbx_strand_id
1 'polypeptide(L)'
;CELEEHQHSLACYSDPEADLESPAVWERTIPQDLTDDLAANVAAVANSQLGYAQSSRNYAVDENGGIHGYTRYGAWFGDPYGEWCAMFASFCLHYAGVEQSVFPYASGCIYWTEQLTAAGLYATAGTMAPRTGDLVFFDRDGDRLADHVGIITDAQPEAITTAEGNVGGCVIRKTYALDDASILGYGVLPVSAPDTPDEPDTPDEPDPGPQPICGLEAHTHGPDCYSEDGLLICPLPQHTHTADCYEQLEQQTPLCGLNEHTHTESCYDADGTLLCTLPEHTHTDSCYL
;
A
#
# COMPACT_ATOMS: atom_id res chain seq x y z
N CYS A 1 31.00 8.17 -19.96
CA CYS A 1 31.66 9.40 -19.50
C CYS A 1 32.28 10.09 -20.70
N GLU A 2 31.85 11.30 -21.04
CA GLU A 2 32.28 12.06 -22.24
C GLU A 2 33.29 13.18 -21.89
N LEU A 3 33.87 13.18 -20.68
CA LEU A 3 34.79 14.19 -20.22
C LEU A 3 36.21 13.91 -20.73
N GLU A 4 36.90 14.96 -21.20
CA GLU A 4 38.31 14.89 -21.58
C GLU A 4 39.19 14.91 -20.32
N GLU A 5 40.28 14.14 -20.30
CA GLU A 5 41.32 14.07 -19.26
C GLU A 5 40.85 14.18 -17.80
N HIS A 6 40.23 13.13 -17.25
CA HIS A 6 39.89 13.02 -15.85
C HIS A 6 40.17 11.59 -15.32
N GLN A 7 40.26 11.45 -14.00
CA GLN A 7 40.30 10.12 -13.38
C GLN A 7 38.89 9.52 -13.33
N HIS A 8 38.73 8.32 -13.91
CA HIS A 8 37.48 7.60 -13.83
C HIS A 8 37.19 7.15 -12.39
N SER A 9 36.06 7.54 -11.88
CA SER A 9 35.47 7.01 -10.65
C SER A 9 34.50 5.89 -10.97
N LEU A 10 34.04 5.14 -9.94
CA LEU A 10 33.02 4.09 -10.11
C LEU A 10 31.76 4.60 -10.79
N ALA A 11 31.34 5.83 -10.50
CA ALA A 11 30.18 6.46 -11.13
C ALA A 11 30.29 6.59 -12.66
N CYS A 12 31.50 6.64 -13.21
CA CYS A 12 31.73 6.71 -14.68
C CYS A 12 31.39 5.38 -15.40
N TYR A 13 31.27 4.29 -14.67
CA TYR A 13 30.97 2.96 -15.21
C TYR A 13 29.52 2.56 -15.05
N SER A 14 28.71 3.36 -14.36
CA SER A 14 27.26 3.15 -14.30
C SER A 14 26.61 3.47 -15.65
N ASP A 15 25.67 2.63 -16.05
CA ASP A 15 24.82 2.82 -17.23
C ASP A 15 23.38 3.10 -16.75
N PRO A 16 22.94 4.36 -16.67
CA PRO A 16 21.63 4.72 -16.15
C PRO A 16 20.44 4.17 -16.95
N GLU A 17 20.68 3.73 -18.19
CA GLU A 17 19.63 3.14 -19.04
C GLU A 17 19.55 1.62 -18.90
N ALA A 18 20.51 0.99 -18.21
CA ALA A 18 20.50 -0.44 -18.02
C ALA A 18 19.46 -0.87 -16.97
N ASP A 19 18.87 -2.04 -17.20
CA ASP A 19 18.01 -2.76 -16.27
C ASP A 19 16.77 -1.95 -15.76
N LEU A 20 16.41 -0.87 -16.47
CA LEU A 20 15.21 -0.11 -16.17
C LEU A 20 13.97 -0.99 -16.40
N GLU A 21 13.04 -0.94 -15.45
CA GLU A 21 11.77 -1.64 -15.57
C GLU A 21 10.60 -0.65 -15.51
N SER A 22 9.68 -0.76 -16.45
CA SER A 22 8.41 -0.03 -16.40
C SER A 22 7.39 -0.77 -15.52
N PRO A 23 6.33 -0.10 -15.01
CA PRO A 23 5.25 -0.74 -14.28
C PRO A 23 4.72 -1.99 -14.98
N ALA A 24 4.48 -1.94 -16.30
CA ALA A 24 4.02 -3.08 -17.08
C ALA A 24 4.98 -4.30 -17.08
N VAL A 25 6.24 -4.13 -16.71
CA VAL A 25 7.21 -5.22 -16.60
C VAL A 25 7.10 -5.89 -15.24
N TRP A 26 7.17 -5.12 -14.16
CA TRP A 26 7.13 -5.73 -12.81
C TRP A 26 5.73 -6.24 -12.43
N GLU A 27 4.65 -5.62 -12.92
CA GLU A 27 3.27 -6.08 -12.69
C GLU A 27 3.03 -7.50 -13.22
N ARG A 28 3.75 -7.92 -14.28
CA ARG A 28 3.68 -9.31 -14.77
C ARG A 28 4.28 -10.34 -13.80
N THR A 29 5.06 -9.89 -12.84
CA THR A 29 5.63 -10.76 -11.80
C THR A 29 4.67 -10.97 -10.63
N ILE A 30 3.60 -10.18 -10.55
CA ILE A 30 2.60 -10.25 -9.50
C ILE A 30 1.62 -11.39 -9.80
N PRO A 31 1.28 -12.23 -8.81
CA PRO A 31 0.25 -13.25 -8.98
C PRO A 31 -1.08 -12.64 -9.41
N GLN A 32 -1.76 -13.29 -10.35
CA GLN A 32 -3.04 -12.82 -10.92
C GLN A 32 -4.25 -13.45 -10.22
N ASP A 33 -4.03 -14.42 -9.34
CA ASP A 33 -5.03 -15.20 -8.61
C ASP A 33 -5.07 -14.84 -7.12
N LEU A 34 -4.95 -13.53 -6.82
CA LEU A 34 -5.10 -13.01 -5.46
C LEU A 34 -6.53 -13.24 -4.95
N THR A 35 -6.65 -13.42 -3.66
CA THR A 35 -7.91 -13.77 -2.97
C THR A 35 -8.37 -12.63 -2.06
N ASP A 36 -9.48 -12.82 -1.35
CA ASP A 36 -9.94 -11.87 -0.31
C ASP A 36 -9.07 -11.94 0.97
N ASP A 37 -8.17 -12.92 1.09
CA ASP A 37 -7.21 -13.04 2.19
C ASP A 37 -5.97 -12.18 1.92
N LEU A 38 -5.96 -10.96 2.43
CA LEU A 38 -4.85 -10.01 2.28
C LEU A 38 -3.53 -10.57 2.82
N ALA A 39 -3.54 -11.35 3.90
CA ALA A 39 -2.32 -11.91 4.48
C ALA A 39 -1.71 -12.98 3.57
N ALA A 40 -2.54 -13.85 3.00
CA ALA A 40 -2.12 -14.81 2.00
C ALA A 40 -1.60 -14.12 0.72
N ASN A 41 -2.27 -13.04 0.28
CA ASN A 41 -1.84 -12.25 -0.87
C ASN A 41 -0.47 -11.60 -0.64
N VAL A 42 -0.22 -11.00 0.53
CA VAL A 42 1.08 -10.40 0.87
C VAL A 42 2.20 -11.45 0.77
N ALA A 43 1.98 -12.63 1.35
CA ALA A 43 2.94 -13.73 1.27
C ALA A 43 3.13 -14.22 -0.18
N ALA A 44 2.07 -14.31 -0.98
CA ALA A 44 2.13 -14.73 -2.38
C ALA A 44 2.91 -13.72 -3.23
N VAL A 45 2.64 -12.42 -3.10
CA VAL A 45 3.37 -11.36 -3.80
C VAL A 45 4.84 -11.38 -3.38
N ALA A 46 5.16 -11.46 -2.08
CA ALA A 46 6.53 -11.52 -1.61
C ALA A 46 7.29 -12.74 -2.16
N ASN A 47 6.66 -13.91 -2.18
CA ASN A 47 7.24 -15.13 -2.75
C ASN A 47 7.48 -15.03 -4.26
N SER A 48 6.63 -14.31 -5.00
CA SER A 48 6.80 -14.12 -6.45
C SER A 48 8.05 -13.29 -6.80
N GLN A 49 8.58 -12.54 -5.84
CA GLN A 49 9.75 -11.67 -6.02
C GLN A 49 11.08 -12.36 -5.67
N LEU A 50 11.06 -13.58 -5.13
CA LEU A 50 12.28 -14.29 -4.74
C LEU A 50 13.24 -14.44 -5.92
N GLY A 51 14.53 -14.16 -5.66
CA GLY A 51 15.59 -14.20 -6.67
C GLY A 51 15.77 -12.90 -7.46
N TYR A 52 14.92 -11.88 -7.24
CA TYR A 52 15.21 -10.55 -7.78
C TYR A 52 16.53 -10.03 -7.22
N ALA A 53 17.31 -9.33 -8.06
CA ALA A 53 18.55 -8.67 -7.67
C ALA A 53 18.58 -7.24 -8.18
N GLN A 54 19.17 -6.35 -7.39
CA GLN A 54 19.43 -4.97 -7.83
C GLN A 54 20.36 -4.97 -9.05
N SER A 55 20.30 -3.93 -9.87
CA SER A 55 21.17 -3.79 -11.03
C SER A 55 22.63 -3.68 -10.62
N SER A 56 23.50 -4.42 -11.32
CA SER A 56 24.95 -4.28 -11.21
C SER A 56 25.53 -3.33 -12.27
N ARG A 57 24.71 -2.86 -13.20
CA ARG A 57 25.11 -1.98 -14.30
C ARG A 57 24.60 -0.56 -14.15
N ASN A 58 23.39 -0.41 -13.62
CA ASN A 58 22.74 0.86 -13.32
C ASN A 58 22.79 1.07 -11.80
N TYR A 59 23.64 1.99 -11.34
CA TYR A 59 23.85 2.21 -9.92
C TYR A 59 24.27 3.66 -9.62
N ALA A 60 23.97 4.11 -8.41
CA ALA A 60 24.55 5.30 -7.82
C ALA A 60 25.73 4.93 -6.92
N VAL A 61 26.64 5.87 -6.72
CA VAL A 61 27.77 5.74 -5.78
C VAL A 61 27.62 6.82 -4.72
N ASP A 62 27.58 6.42 -3.45
CA ASP A 62 27.47 7.36 -2.33
C ASP A 62 28.83 8.05 -2.03
N GLU A 63 28.82 8.96 -1.08
CA GLU A 63 30.01 9.75 -0.68
C GLU A 63 31.13 8.89 -0.06
N ASN A 64 30.81 7.68 0.42
CA ASN A 64 31.75 6.73 1.00
C ASN A 64 32.25 5.70 -0.02
N GLY A 65 31.77 5.76 -1.27
CA GLY A 65 32.09 4.82 -2.33
C GLY A 65 31.20 3.57 -2.32
N GLY A 66 30.12 3.53 -1.54
CA GLY A 66 29.11 2.49 -1.56
C GLY A 66 28.35 2.46 -2.87
N ILE A 67 28.06 1.28 -3.40
CA ILE A 67 27.35 1.09 -4.67
C ILE A 67 25.92 0.67 -4.37
N HIS A 68 24.97 1.47 -4.85
CA HIS A 68 23.53 1.27 -4.71
C HIS A 68 22.93 1.01 -6.08
N GLY A 69 22.60 -0.24 -6.38
CA GLY A 69 22.01 -0.63 -7.66
C GLY A 69 20.56 -0.18 -7.80
N TYR A 70 20.18 0.16 -9.02
CA TYR A 70 18.78 0.42 -9.36
C TYR A 70 17.90 -0.78 -8.97
N THR A 71 16.72 -0.49 -8.41
CA THR A 71 15.69 -1.50 -8.15
C THR A 71 14.30 -1.04 -8.59
N ARG A 72 13.43 -2.01 -8.98
CA ARG A 72 12.01 -1.75 -9.23
C ARG A 72 11.30 -1.21 -7.99
N TYR A 73 11.67 -1.71 -6.81
CA TYR A 73 11.06 -1.32 -5.53
C TYR A 73 11.36 0.12 -5.18
N GLY A 74 12.62 0.53 -5.35
CA GLY A 74 13.03 1.92 -5.20
C GLY A 74 12.39 2.82 -6.27
N ALA A 75 12.39 2.40 -7.53
CA ALA A 75 11.76 3.15 -8.62
C ALA A 75 10.25 3.34 -8.39
N TRP A 76 9.54 2.31 -7.92
CA TRP A 76 8.13 2.38 -7.55
C TRP A 76 7.90 3.33 -6.37
N PHE A 77 8.75 3.31 -5.35
CA PHE A 77 8.64 4.15 -4.16
C PHE A 77 9.08 5.60 -4.40
N GLY A 78 9.90 5.85 -5.43
CA GLY A 78 10.43 7.17 -5.78
C GLY A 78 11.89 7.41 -5.39
N ASP A 79 12.61 6.39 -4.95
CA ASP A 79 14.06 6.40 -4.66
C ASP A 79 14.74 5.16 -5.25
N PRO A 80 15.07 5.14 -6.55
CA PRO A 80 15.52 3.96 -7.27
C PRO A 80 16.85 3.37 -6.79
N TYR A 81 17.64 4.13 -6.01
CA TYR A 81 18.96 3.75 -5.52
C TYR A 81 19.04 3.72 -3.99
N GLY A 82 17.93 3.91 -3.29
CA GLY A 82 17.87 3.89 -1.82
C GLY A 82 18.02 2.48 -1.23
N GLU A 83 18.13 2.42 0.10
CA GLU A 83 18.03 1.16 0.85
C GLU A 83 16.60 0.63 0.74
N TRP A 84 16.41 -0.56 0.18
CA TRP A 84 15.12 -0.98 -0.34
C TRP A 84 14.43 -2.14 0.39
N CYS A 85 14.87 -2.52 1.58
CA CYS A 85 14.17 -3.57 2.35
C CYS A 85 12.72 -3.16 2.71
N ALA A 86 12.54 -1.93 3.20
CA ALA A 86 11.22 -1.39 3.53
C ALA A 86 10.40 -1.04 2.26
N MET A 87 11.05 -0.56 1.20
CA MET A 87 10.39 -0.31 -0.08
C MET A 87 9.89 -1.61 -0.74
N PHE A 88 10.66 -2.70 -0.64
CA PHE A 88 10.23 -4.04 -1.05
C PHE A 88 8.98 -4.49 -0.32
N ALA A 89 8.98 -4.38 1.02
CA ALA A 89 7.82 -4.79 1.81
C ALA A 89 6.60 -3.91 1.51
N SER A 90 6.77 -2.58 1.35
CA SER A 90 5.71 -1.65 0.94
C SER A 90 5.16 -1.97 -0.45
N PHE A 91 6.03 -2.32 -1.41
CA PHE A 91 5.64 -2.78 -2.73
C PHE A 91 4.77 -4.05 -2.66
N CYS A 92 5.17 -5.03 -1.84
CA CYS A 92 4.40 -6.26 -1.69
C CYS A 92 3.03 -6.01 -1.05
N LEU A 93 2.94 -5.14 -0.04
CA LEU A 93 1.68 -4.73 0.56
C LEU A 93 0.75 -4.09 -0.47
N HIS A 94 1.27 -3.14 -1.27
CA HIS A 94 0.49 -2.46 -2.32
C HIS A 94 -0.10 -3.45 -3.32
N TYR A 95 0.75 -4.28 -3.91
CA TYR A 95 0.30 -5.22 -4.94
C TYR A 95 -0.50 -6.42 -4.40
N ALA A 96 -0.51 -6.62 -3.08
CA ALA A 96 -1.40 -7.55 -2.40
C ALA A 96 -2.80 -6.97 -2.11
N GLY A 97 -3.02 -5.68 -2.41
CA GLY A 97 -4.29 -5.00 -2.16
C GLY A 97 -4.44 -4.42 -0.75
N VAL A 98 -3.35 -4.30 0.02
CA VAL A 98 -3.39 -3.66 1.34
C VAL A 98 -3.39 -2.15 1.16
N GLU A 99 -4.47 -1.50 1.57
CA GLU A 99 -4.61 -0.04 1.50
C GLU A 99 -3.62 0.67 2.42
N GLN A 100 -2.96 1.74 1.93
CA GLN A 100 -2.04 2.53 2.74
C GLN A 100 -2.72 3.20 3.96
N SER A 101 -4.01 3.46 3.87
CA SER A 101 -4.85 3.97 4.96
C SER A 101 -5.06 2.94 6.07
N VAL A 102 -5.01 1.64 5.74
CA VAL A 102 -5.18 0.52 6.67
C VAL A 102 -3.85 0.09 7.26
N PHE A 103 -2.79 0.05 6.44
CA PHE A 103 -1.44 -0.29 6.87
C PHE A 103 -0.44 0.62 6.15
N PRO A 104 0.22 1.55 6.87
CA PRO A 104 1.08 2.55 6.25
C PRO A 104 2.28 1.93 5.55
N TYR A 105 2.71 2.52 4.43
CA TYR A 105 3.95 2.15 3.74
C TYR A 105 5.09 3.05 4.18
N ALA A 106 6.31 2.53 4.12
CA ALA A 106 7.50 3.29 4.44
C ALA A 106 8.73 2.86 3.62
N SER A 107 9.73 3.74 3.55
CA SER A 107 11.03 3.47 2.93
C SER A 107 12.12 3.17 3.97
N GLY A 108 11.84 3.37 5.26
CA GLY A 108 12.82 3.18 6.35
C GLY A 108 12.21 2.49 7.56
N CYS A 109 12.96 1.56 8.15
CA CYS A 109 12.46 0.66 9.18
C CYS A 109 12.18 1.36 10.51
N ILE A 110 13.05 2.27 10.97
CA ILE A 110 12.87 3.00 12.24
C ILE A 110 11.56 3.79 12.22
N TYR A 111 11.39 4.63 11.21
CA TYR A 111 10.19 5.43 11.06
C TYR A 111 8.93 4.57 10.90
N TRP A 112 9.06 3.43 10.23
CA TRP A 112 7.94 2.52 10.04
C TRP A 112 7.47 1.88 11.35
N THR A 113 8.39 1.43 12.20
CA THR A 113 8.04 0.88 13.53
C THR A 113 7.38 1.94 14.43
N GLU A 114 7.79 3.20 14.35
CA GLU A 114 7.14 4.31 15.05
C GLU A 114 5.70 4.54 14.56
N GLN A 115 5.50 4.59 13.24
CA GLN A 115 4.17 4.73 12.63
C GLN A 115 3.24 3.57 13.01
N LEU A 116 3.72 2.32 12.89
CA LEU A 116 2.94 1.14 13.24
C LEU A 116 2.61 1.11 14.73
N THR A 117 3.54 1.53 15.59
CA THR A 117 3.30 1.65 17.04
C THR A 117 2.20 2.68 17.31
N ALA A 118 2.27 3.85 16.69
CA ALA A 118 1.26 4.90 16.84
C ALA A 118 -0.12 4.47 16.34
N ALA A 119 -0.16 3.63 15.31
CA ALA A 119 -1.40 3.06 14.76
C ALA A 119 -1.92 1.83 15.53
N GLY A 120 -1.20 1.32 16.55
CA GLY A 120 -1.54 0.09 17.26
C GLY A 120 -1.36 -1.19 16.43
N LEU A 121 -0.53 -1.12 15.37
CA LEU A 121 -0.24 -2.20 14.42
C LEU A 121 1.15 -2.83 14.65
N TYR A 122 1.84 -2.50 15.73
CA TYR A 122 3.13 -3.07 16.07
C TYR A 122 3.04 -3.90 17.36
N ALA A 123 3.61 -5.10 17.32
CA ALA A 123 3.74 -5.97 18.48
C ALA A 123 5.21 -6.30 18.73
N THR A 124 5.68 -6.10 19.97
CA THR A 124 7.05 -6.51 20.36
C THR A 124 7.21 -8.04 20.31
N ALA A 125 8.38 -8.51 19.94
CA ALA A 125 8.70 -9.94 19.93
C ALA A 125 8.35 -10.60 21.27
N GLY A 126 7.78 -11.80 21.21
CA GLY A 126 7.36 -12.58 22.38
C GLY A 126 6.03 -12.14 23.01
N THR A 127 5.39 -11.07 22.55
CA THR A 127 4.07 -10.63 23.07
C THR A 127 2.89 -11.25 22.33
N MET A 128 3.10 -11.75 21.11
CA MET A 128 2.13 -12.47 20.30
C MET A 128 2.79 -13.49 19.39
N ALA A 129 2.04 -14.43 18.87
CA ALA A 129 2.49 -15.31 17.79
C ALA A 129 2.31 -14.58 16.44
N PRO A 130 3.40 -14.44 15.65
CA PRO A 130 3.31 -13.84 14.32
C PRO A 130 2.55 -14.75 13.35
N ARG A 131 2.01 -14.15 12.27
CA ARG A 131 1.24 -14.85 11.25
C ARG A 131 1.85 -14.65 9.87
N THR A 132 1.54 -15.55 8.95
CA THR A 132 1.81 -15.33 7.52
C THR A 132 1.18 -14.00 7.09
N GLY A 133 1.92 -13.22 6.32
CA GLY A 133 1.53 -11.88 5.87
C GLY A 133 1.99 -10.74 6.79
N ASP A 134 2.26 -11.00 8.07
CA ASP A 134 2.82 -10.00 8.97
C ASP A 134 4.24 -9.59 8.54
N LEU A 135 4.65 -8.37 8.90
CA LEU A 135 6.04 -7.94 8.77
C LEU A 135 6.83 -8.36 10.01
N VAL A 136 8.12 -8.63 9.82
CA VAL A 136 9.07 -8.81 10.93
C VAL A 136 10.17 -7.77 10.84
N PHE A 137 10.44 -7.08 11.95
CA PHE A 137 11.49 -6.07 12.07
C PHE A 137 12.66 -6.60 12.87
N PHE A 138 13.86 -6.30 12.38
CA PHE A 138 15.11 -6.79 12.96
C PHE A 138 16.00 -5.65 13.43
N ASP A 139 16.73 -5.93 14.49
CA ASP A 139 17.90 -5.19 14.97
C ASP A 139 19.12 -6.10 14.78
N ARG A 140 19.96 -5.78 13.81
CA ARG A 140 21.13 -6.61 13.45
C ARG A 140 22.43 -6.09 14.05
N ASP A 141 22.46 -4.82 14.47
CA ASP A 141 23.64 -4.17 15.05
C ASP A 141 23.57 -4.02 16.57
N GLY A 142 22.42 -4.27 17.20
CA GLY A 142 22.23 -4.33 18.65
C GLY A 142 21.95 -2.99 19.31
N ASP A 143 21.54 -1.99 18.54
CA ASP A 143 21.22 -0.63 19.04
C ASP A 143 19.75 -0.48 19.48
N ARG A 144 18.92 -1.51 19.28
CA ARG A 144 17.48 -1.61 19.55
C ARG A 144 16.61 -0.77 18.63
N LEU A 145 17.11 -0.34 17.49
CA LEU A 145 16.34 0.26 16.41
C LEU A 145 16.18 -0.74 15.27
N ALA A 146 15.10 -0.62 14.52
CA ALA A 146 14.88 -1.50 13.39
C ALA A 146 15.77 -1.08 12.22
N ASP A 147 16.72 -1.93 11.83
CA ASP A 147 17.60 -1.72 10.69
C ASP A 147 17.18 -2.55 9.46
N HIS A 148 16.27 -3.51 9.64
CA HIS A 148 15.81 -4.36 8.56
C HIS A 148 14.36 -4.82 8.75
N VAL A 149 13.72 -5.19 7.64
CA VAL A 149 12.35 -5.72 7.62
C VAL A 149 12.23 -6.84 6.59
N GLY A 150 11.42 -7.84 6.93
CA GLY A 150 11.00 -8.92 6.05
C GLY A 150 9.50 -9.14 6.10
N ILE A 151 8.97 -9.88 5.14
CA ILE A 151 7.58 -10.35 5.10
C ILE A 151 7.55 -11.81 5.52
N ILE A 152 6.71 -12.17 6.48
CA ILE A 152 6.52 -13.55 6.91
C ILE A 152 5.70 -14.29 5.84
N THR A 153 6.32 -15.26 5.19
CA THR A 153 5.68 -16.06 4.14
C THR A 153 5.18 -17.42 4.63
N ASP A 154 5.64 -17.84 5.80
CA ASP A 154 5.14 -19.01 6.52
C ASP A 154 5.44 -18.84 8.02
N ALA A 155 4.45 -19.11 8.86
CA ALA A 155 4.56 -19.02 10.31
C ALA A 155 4.24 -20.37 10.95
N GLN A 156 5.20 -20.91 11.69
CA GLN A 156 5.11 -22.17 12.44
C GLN A 156 5.24 -21.91 13.95
N PRO A 157 4.83 -22.83 14.82
CA PRO A 157 4.87 -22.61 16.27
C PRO A 157 6.24 -22.24 16.84
N GLU A 158 7.34 -22.60 16.19
CA GLU A 158 8.70 -22.38 16.69
C GLU A 158 9.57 -21.54 15.75
N ALA A 159 9.10 -21.24 14.53
CA ALA A 159 9.88 -20.55 13.51
C ALA A 159 9.02 -19.80 12.52
N ILE A 160 9.60 -18.76 11.91
CA ILE A 160 9.03 -18.04 10.78
C ILE A 160 9.94 -18.19 9.56
N THR A 161 9.32 -18.26 8.38
CA THR A 161 10.03 -18.14 7.12
C THR A 161 9.66 -16.80 6.49
N THR A 162 10.67 -16.07 6.01
CA THR A 162 10.53 -14.71 5.48
C THR A 162 10.95 -14.62 4.02
N ALA A 163 10.39 -13.65 3.30
CA ALA A 163 10.98 -13.07 2.09
C ALA A 163 11.53 -11.67 2.46
N GLU A 164 12.80 -11.45 2.18
CA GLU A 164 13.52 -10.24 2.58
C GLU A 164 14.18 -9.57 1.38
N GLY A 165 13.85 -8.30 1.17
CA GLY A 165 14.53 -7.45 0.19
C GLY A 165 15.84 -6.88 0.71
N ASN A 166 16.73 -6.54 -0.19
CA ASN A 166 18.03 -5.90 0.10
C ASN A 166 18.97 -6.73 1.01
N VAL A 167 18.92 -8.03 0.90
CA VAL A 167 19.91 -8.89 1.56
C VAL A 167 21.00 -9.23 0.55
N GLY A 168 22.14 -8.54 0.68
CA GLY A 168 23.21 -8.63 -0.32
C GLY A 168 22.74 -8.17 -1.72
N GLY A 169 21.82 -7.18 -1.76
CA GLY A 169 21.27 -6.67 -3.01
C GLY A 169 20.23 -7.58 -3.69
N CYS A 170 19.69 -8.58 -2.98
CA CYS A 170 18.74 -9.55 -3.51
C CYS A 170 17.47 -9.66 -2.66
N VAL A 171 16.39 -10.23 -3.25
CA VAL A 171 15.26 -10.77 -2.50
C VAL A 171 15.53 -12.24 -2.22
N ILE A 172 15.63 -12.58 -0.95
CA ILE A 172 15.94 -13.96 -0.53
C ILE A 172 14.95 -14.48 0.50
N ARG A 173 14.90 -15.80 0.64
CA ARG A 173 14.16 -16.48 1.71
C ARG A 173 15.07 -16.78 2.87
N LYS A 174 14.59 -16.54 4.10
CA LYS A 174 15.26 -16.95 5.34
C LYS A 174 14.29 -17.61 6.29
N THR A 175 14.83 -18.29 7.29
CA THR A 175 14.05 -18.88 8.39
C THR A 175 14.71 -18.49 9.70
N TYR A 176 13.89 -18.10 10.68
CA TYR A 176 14.31 -17.68 12.02
C TYR A 176 13.51 -18.45 13.07
N ALA A 177 14.16 -18.80 14.18
CA ALA A 177 13.44 -19.22 15.38
C ALA A 177 12.66 -18.02 15.96
N LEU A 178 11.53 -18.24 16.62
CA LEU A 178 10.75 -17.14 17.21
C LEU A 178 11.46 -16.43 18.37
N ASP A 179 12.47 -17.08 18.97
CA ASP A 179 13.32 -16.54 20.01
C ASP A 179 14.65 -15.98 19.49
N ASP A 180 14.80 -15.79 18.18
CA ASP A 180 15.97 -15.15 17.59
C ASP A 180 16.12 -13.73 18.14
N ALA A 181 17.29 -13.46 18.73
CA ALA A 181 17.55 -12.22 19.46
C ALA A 181 17.56 -10.96 18.55
N SER A 182 17.69 -11.13 17.25
CA SER A 182 17.61 -10.02 16.29
C SER A 182 16.18 -9.58 16.00
N ILE A 183 15.17 -10.35 16.36
CA ILE A 183 13.77 -9.97 16.12
C ILE A 183 13.32 -8.95 17.17
N LEU A 184 13.03 -7.73 16.74
CA LEU A 184 12.46 -6.67 17.59
C LEU A 184 10.95 -6.83 17.79
N GLY A 185 10.25 -7.17 16.73
CA GLY A 185 8.79 -7.27 16.75
C GLY A 185 8.19 -7.39 15.35
N TYR A 186 6.90 -7.24 15.31
CA TYR A 186 6.08 -7.54 14.14
C TYR A 186 5.16 -6.37 13.78
N GLY A 187 5.08 -6.05 12.49
CA GLY A 187 4.01 -5.24 11.93
C GLY A 187 2.82 -6.14 11.65
N VAL A 188 1.78 -6.00 12.46
CA VAL A 188 0.63 -6.92 12.47
C VAL A 188 -0.39 -6.44 11.43
N LEU A 189 -0.55 -7.22 10.38
CA LEU A 189 -1.53 -6.92 9.35
C LEU A 189 -2.94 -7.07 9.95
N PRO A 190 -3.82 -6.06 9.83
CA PRO A 190 -5.21 -6.23 10.22
C PRO A 190 -5.81 -7.39 9.43
N VAL A 191 -6.27 -8.43 10.10
CA VAL A 191 -7.06 -9.47 9.44
C VAL A 191 -8.39 -8.86 9.04
N SER A 192 -8.81 -9.06 7.80
CA SER A 192 -10.24 -9.02 7.51
C SER A 192 -10.88 -9.99 8.51
N ALA A 193 -11.83 -9.52 9.31
CA ALA A 193 -12.53 -10.42 10.21
C ALA A 193 -12.98 -11.62 9.36
N PRO A 194 -12.68 -12.89 9.75
CA PRO A 194 -13.26 -13.99 9.03
C PRO A 194 -14.76 -13.74 9.04
N ASP A 195 -15.40 -13.87 7.88
CA ASP A 195 -16.85 -13.96 7.83
C ASP A 195 -17.23 -14.96 8.91
N THR A 196 -17.84 -14.47 9.98
CA THR A 196 -18.35 -15.35 11.03
C THR A 196 -19.26 -16.34 10.32
N PRO A 197 -19.04 -17.67 10.48
CA PRO A 197 -19.99 -18.63 9.92
C PRO A 197 -21.35 -18.23 10.43
N ASP A 198 -22.30 -18.07 9.52
CA ASP A 198 -23.68 -17.69 9.76
C ASP A 198 -24.17 -18.13 11.16
N GLU A 199 -24.37 -17.15 12.07
CA GLU A 199 -25.32 -17.37 13.14
C GLU A 199 -26.67 -17.59 12.46
N PRO A 200 -27.45 -18.61 12.89
CA PRO A 200 -28.71 -18.90 12.26
C PRO A 200 -29.63 -17.68 12.33
N ASP A 201 -30.16 -17.32 11.17
CA ASP A 201 -31.12 -16.24 10.93
C ASP A 201 -31.88 -15.79 12.17
N THR A 202 -31.45 -14.67 12.77
CA THR A 202 -32.37 -13.83 13.55
C THR A 202 -33.09 -12.92 12.54
N PRO A 203 -34.41 -12.74 12.65
CA PRO A 203 -35.20 -11.97 11.69
C PRO A 203 -34.69 -10.54 11.60
N ASP A 204 -34.47 -10.09 10.38
CA ASP A 204 -34.13 -8.75 9.89
C ASP A 204 -34.26 -7.61 10.93
N GLU A 205 -33.13 -7.11 11.44
CA GLU A 205 -33.03 -5.69 11.75
C GLU A 205 -32.90 -4.93 10.41
N PRO A 206 -33.66 -3.85 10.21
CA PRO A 206 -33.58 -3.09 8.97
C PRO A 206 -32.18 -2.50 8.79
N ASP A 207 -31.60 -2.70 7.59
CA ASP A 207 -30.38 -2.08 7.11
C ASP A 207 -30.25 -0.63 7.66
N PRO A 208 -29.17 -0.28 8.41
CA PRO A 208 -29.01 1.05 8.98
C PRO A 208 -28.92 2.16 7.92
N GLY A 209 -28.88 1.84 6.64
CA GLY A 209 -28.75 2.80 5.55
C GLY A 209 -27.39 3.52 5.54
N PRO A 210 -27.14 4.38 4.54
CA PRO A 210 -25.89 5.10 4.41
C PRO A 210 -25.60 5.98 5.63
N GLN A 211 -24.41 5.86 6.20
CA GLN A 211 -23.99 6.64 7.37
C GLN A 211 -23.60 8.06 6.95
N PRO A 212 -24.01 9.09 7.70
CA PRO A 212 -23.65 10.48 7.37
C PRO A 212 -22.18 10.79 7.66
N ILE A 213 -21.52 11.48 6.74
CA ILE A 213 -20.10 11.87 6.85
C ILE A 213 -19.89 13.21 7.58
N CYS A 214 -20.95 13.91 7.94
CA CYS A 214 -20.86 15.22 8.62
C CYS A 214 -20.27 15.14 10.04
N GLY A 215 -20.12 13.95 10.61
CA GLY A 215 -19.59 13.74 11.98
C GLY A 215 -20.52 14.26 13.10
N LEU A 216 -21.75 14.63 12.77
CA LEU A 216 -22.76 15.11 13.71
C LEU A 216 -23.90 14.10 13.80
N GLU A 217 -24.42 13.88 15.00
CA GLU A 217 -25.63 13.12 15.18
C GLU A 217 -26.86 13.97 14.82
N ALA A 218 -27.87 13.36 14.21
CA ALA A 218 -29.14 14.06 13.96
C ALA A 218 -29.74 14.47 15.29
N HIS A 219 -29.89 15.78 15.51
CA HIS A 219 -30.41 16.34 16.76
C HIS A 219 -31.37 17.47 16.47
N THR A 220 -32.60 17.29 16.94
CA THR A 220 -33.60 18.35 16.93
C THR A 220 -33.93 18.73 18.36
N HIS A 221 -33.90 20.01 18.67
CA HIS A 221 -34.21 20.49 20.01
C HIS A 221 -35.68 20.20 20.34
N GLY A 222 -35.90 19.21 21.23
CA GLY A 222 -37.19 18.88 21.82
C GLY A 222 -37.41 19.62 23.14
N PRO A 223 -38.54 19.38 23.81
CA PRO A 223 -38.87 20.00 25.10
C PRO A 223 -37.77 19.83 26.16
N ASP A 224 -37.08 18.69 26.17
CA ASP A 224 -36.02 18.35 27.13
C ASP A 224 -34.72 19.13 26.89
N CYS A 225 -34.63 19.86 25.80
CA CYS A 225 -33.49 20.71 25.46
C CYS A 225 -33.61 22.13 26.05
N TYR A 226 -34.73 22.45 26.69
CA TYR A 226 -34.99 23.75 27.28
C TYR A 226 -35.23 23.63 28.77
N SER A 227 -34.78 24.62 29.55
CA SER A 227 -35.11 24.77 30.96
C SER A 227 -36.60 25.15 31.15
N GLU A 228 -37.10 25.09 32.37
CA GLU A 228 -38.45 25.56 32.72
C GLU A 228 -38.70 27.02 32.34
N ASP A 229 -37.65 27.84 32.29
CA ASP A 229 -37.67 29.24 31.88
C ASP A 229 -37.55 29.42 30.35
N GLY A 230 -37.51 28.35 29.57
CA GLY A 230 -37.43 28.38 28.10
C GLY A 230 -36.05 28.66 27.53
N LEU A 231 -34.97 28.58 28.34
CA LEU A 231 -33.61 28.74 27.88
C LEU A 231 -33.08 27.40 27.34
N LEU A 232 -32.41 27.44 26.15
CA LEU A 232 -31.75 26.29 25.57
C LEU A 232 -30.58 25.82 26.46
N ILE A 233 -30.67 24.62 27.00
CA ILE A 233 -29.66 24.01 27.88
C ILE A 233 -28.93 22.85 27.22
N CYS A 234 -29.39 22.41 26.04
CA CYS A 234 -28.75 21.35 25.27
C CYS A 234 -27.45 21.87 24.61
N PRO A 235 -26.31 21.23 24.83
CA PRO A 235 -25.05 21.63 24.24
C PRO A 235 -24.90 21.17 22.76
N LEU A 236 -25.81 20.33 22.28
CA LEU A 236 -25.73 19.79 20.92
C LEU A 236 -26.34 20.81 19.92
N PRO A 237 -25.68 21.05 18.79
CA PRO A 237 -26.27 21.91 17.75
C PRO A 237 -27.46 21.18 17.10
N GLN A 238 -28.50 21.97 16.77
CA GLN A 238 -29.60 21.41 15.97
C GLN A 238 -29.04 20.98 14.61
N HIS A 239 -29.18 19.71 14.28
CA HIS A 239 -28.68 19.15 13.03
C HIS A 239 -29.65 18.09 12.50
N THR A 240 -30.06 18.27 11.26
CA THR A 240 -30.84 17.27 10.51
C THR A 240 -30.00 16.86 9.31
N HIS A 241 -29.84 15.56 9.11
CA HIS A 241 -29.09 15.06 7.96
C HIS A 241 -29.81 15.41 6.65
N THR A 242 -29.13 16.14 5.81
CA THR A 242 -29.52 16.45 4.43
C THR A 242 -28.65 15.65 3.45
N ALA A 243 -28.93 15.74 2.16
CA ALA A 243 -28.11 15.08 1.14
C ALA A 243 -26.61 15.45 1.21
N ASP A 244 -26.29 16.67 1.72
CA ASP A 244 -24.91 17.13 1.88
C ASP A 244 -24.19 16.46 3.07
N CYS A 245 -24.92 15.78 3.95
CA CYS A 245 -24.35 15.03 5.07
C CYS A 245 -23.98 13.59 4.69
N TYR A 246 -24.36 13.14 3.52
CA TYR A 246 -23.96 11.85 2.99
C TYR A 246 -22.95 12.08 1.88
N GLU A 247 -22.01 11.16 1.74
CA GLU A 247 -21.06 11.22 0.65
C GLU A 247 -21.81 11.37 -0.67
N GLN A 248 -21.67 12.52 -1.30
CA GLN A 248 -21.97 12.60 -2.72
C GLN A 248 -20.91 11.69 -3.34
N LEU A 249 -21.34 10.61 -4.00
CA LEU A 249 -20.47 9.83 -4.87
C LEU A 249 -19.70 10.85 -5.70
N GLU A 250 -18.46 11.15 -5.29
CA GLU A 250 -17.55 11.94 -6.09
C GLU A 250 -17.61 11.29 -7.46
N GLN A 251 -17.77 12.09 -8.51
CA GLN A 251 -17.71 11.60 -9.88
C GLN A 251 -16.41 10.79 -9.95
N GLN A 252 -16.52 9.48 -9.88
CA GLN A 252 -15.36 8.60 -9.92
C GLN A 252 -14.61 8.95 -11.20
N THR A 253 -13.38 9.36 -11.08
CA THR A 253 -12.56 9.63 -12.26
C THR A 253 -12.40 8.31 -12.99
N PRO A 254 -12.81 8.19 -14.25
CA PRO A 254 -12.76 6.92 -14.95
C PRO A 254 -11.33 6.37 -14.98
N LEU A 255 -11.15 5.12 -14.57
CA LEU A 255 -9.85 4.45 -14.56
C LEU A 255 -9.36 4.07 -15.97
N CYS A 256 -10.25 4.12 -16.97
CA CYS A 256 -9.91 3.81 -18.37
C CYS A 256 -8.91 4.79 -19.00
N GLY A 257 -8.67 5.97 -18.38
CA GLY A 257 -7.77 7.00 -18.91
C GLY A 257 -8.23 7.66 -20.20
N LEU A 258 -9.47 7.41 -20.65
CA LEU A 258 -10.07 8.00 -21.84
C LEU A 258 -11.10 9.06 -21.45
N ASN A 259 -11.16 10.13 -22.21
CA ASN A 259 -12.24 11.11 -22.08
C ASN A 259 -13.50 10.58 -22.78
N GLU A 260 -14.66 10.82 -22.18
CA GLU A 260 -15.92 10.52 -22.83
C GLU A 260 -16.02 11.31 -24.14
N HIS A 261 -16.23 10.63 -25.24
CA HIS A 261 -16.30 11.21 -26.57
C HIS A 261 -17.22 10.41 -27.48
N THR A 262 -18.23 11.11 -27.95
CA THR A 262 -19.15 10.60 -28.98
C THR A 262 -19.01 11.45 -30.24
N HIS A 263 -18.90 10.80 -31.38
CA HIS A 263 -18.82 11.51 -32.66
C HIS A 263 -20.13 12.20 -33.00
N THR A 264 -20.10 13.53 -32.97
CA THR A 264 -21.21 14.39 -33.39
C THR A 264 -21.03 14.87 -34.83
N GLU A 265 -22.00 15.55 -35.39
CA GLU A 265 -21.91 16.12 -36.76
C GLU A 265 -20.67 17.00 -36.97
N SER A 266 -20.18 17.66 -35.91
CA SER A 266 -18.95 18.45 -35.95
C SER A 266 -17.67 17.65 -36.12
N CYS A 267 -17.72 16.35 -35.95
CA CYS A 267 -16.61 15.44 -36.15
C CYS A 267 -16.42 14.99 -37.60
N TYR A 268 -17.34 15.36 -38.48
CA TYR A 268 -17.33 14.97 -39.89
C TYR A 268 -17.23 16.22 -40.79
N ASP A 269 -16.61 16.07 -41.98
CA ASP A 269 -16.64 17.09 -43.01
C ASP A 269 -17.98 17.08 -43.82
N ALA A 270 -18.09 18.00 -44.77
CA ALA A 270 -19.28 18.10 -45.59
C ALA A 270 -19.55 16.86 -46.49
N ASP A 271 -18.54 16.03 -46.69
CA ASP A 271 -18.60 14.79 -47.48
C ASP A 271 -18.84 13.56 -46.59
N GLY A 272 -18.96 13.74 -45.25
CA GLY A 272 -19.20 12.68 -44.28
C GLY A 272 -17.96 11.91 -43.89
N THR A 273 -16.75 12.46 -44.12
CA THR A 273 -15.50 11.87 -43.70
C THR A 273 -15.19 12.27 -42.24
N LEU A 274 -14.86 11.31 -41.39
CA LEU A 274 -14.51 11.56 -39.99
C LEU A 274 -13.17 12.34 -39.90
N LEU A 275 -13.21 13.54 -39.35
CA LEU A 275 -12.04 14.41 -39.10
C LEU A 275 -11.50 14.28 -37.68
N CYS A 276 -12.35 13.80 -36.74
CA CYS A 276 -11.96 13.62 -35.34
C CYS A 276 -11.00 12.43 -35.18
N THR A 277 -9.90 12.67 -34.53
CA THR A 277 -8.89 11.63 -34.25
C THR A 277 -9.09 10.95 -32.89
N LEU A 278 -10.08 11.39 -32.08
CA LEU A 278 -10.40 10.79 -30.80
C LEU A 278 -11.24 9.54 -31.01
N PRO A 279 -10.95 8.42 -30.31
CA PRO A 279 -11.81 7.25 -30.37
C PRO A 279 -13.17 7.56 -29.71
N GLU A 280 -14.24 7.02 -30.30
CA GLU A 280 -15.53 7.04 -29.63
C GLU A 280 -15.48 6.24 -28.34
N HIS A 281 -15.83 6.87 -27.21
CA HIS A 281 -15.79 6.26 -25.90
C HIS A 281 -16.89 6.80 -25.00
N THR A 282 -17.71 5.92 -24.49
CA THR A 282 -18.71 6.21 -23.45
C THR A 282 -18.33 5.46 -22.19
N HIS A 283 -18.32 6.14 -21.05
CA HIS A 283 -18.00 5.51 -19.78
C HIS A 283 -19.12 4.54 -19.37
N THR A 284 -18.71 3.31 -19.07
CA THR A 284 -19.55 2.24 -18.52
C THR A 284 -19.07 1.87 -17.13
N ASP A 285 -19.80 1.06 -16.39
CA ASP A 285 -19.40 0.61 -15.05
C ASP A 285 -17.98 0.01 -15.02
N SER A 286 -17.55 -0.64 -16.10
CA SER A 286 -16.20 -1.16 -16.24
C SER A 286 -15.09 -0.09 -16.34
N CYS A 287 -15.44 1.16 -16.55
CA CYS A 287 -14.49 2.27 -16.55
C CYS A 287 -14.21 2.81 -15.15
N TYR A 288 -14.96 2.36 -14.13
CA TYR A 288 -14.90 2.83 -12.75
C TYR A 288 -14.54 1.71 -11.75
N LEU A 289 -14.27 0.50 -12.21
CA LEU A 289 -13.93 -0.67 -11.39
C LEU A 289 -12.41 -0.85 -11.26
#